data_a3bb16d8cbab32d38fe0a01376923278
#
_entry.id   a3bb16d8cbab32d38fe0a01376923278
#
_cell.length_a   1.000
_cell.length_b   1.000
_cell.length_c   1.000
_cell.angle_alpha   90.00
_cell.angle_beta   90.00
_cell.angle_gamma   90.00
#
_symmetry.space_group_name_H-M   'P 1'
#
loop_
_entity.id
_entity.type
_entity.pdbx_description
1 polymer ?
#
loop_
_entity_poly.entity_id
_entity_poly.type
_entity_poly.pdbx_seq_one_letter_code
_entity_poly.pdbx_strand_id
1 'polypeptide(L)'
;MTAYILNIDNPEAIYTIRIQRYDPEKDEQPYWKEYKVPFVKTMTVVEALEYLWDQGEYIAFRANCREFTCGSCAMIIDGKPGLACNTLLENNMSLEPLSRYHVIKDLVVDTSPVKDKIKELKYWPVKEEGGTVCDVPRDALEDYANIYSRCIECYCCLEACPASSSEESKFDGPMHLLQIARAANHPLDTMDRAKQASEHGIWSCVSCFECADVCPVDLSPGVEIAKLRRHSIVQSALKIFGSRKV
;
A
#
# COMPACT_ATOMS: atom_id res chain seq x y z
N MET A 1 -26.44 -2.68 9.50
CA MET A 1 -25.61 -2.16 8.39
C MET A 1 -26.58 -1.48 7.45
N THR A 2 -26.53 -0.17 7.35
CA THR A 2 -27.36 0.58 6.40
C THR A 2 -26.77 0.32 5.01
N ALA A 3 -27.45 -0.51 4.22
CA ALA A 3 -27.16 -0.62 2.80
C ALA A 3 -27.22 0.79 2.20
N TYR A 4 -26.12 1.25 1.67
CA TYR A 4 -26.12 2.39 0.75
C TYR A 4 -26.82 1.85 -0.50
N ILE A 5 -28.13 2.06 -0.56
CA ILE A 5 -28.92 1.68 -1.73
C ILE A 5 -28.53 2.69 -2.79
N LEU A 6 -27.60 2.28 -3.67
CA LEU A 6 -27.45 2.92 -4.96
C LEU A 6 -28.84 2.94 -5.60
N ASN A 7 -29.38 4.11 -5.86
CA ASN A 7 -30.64 4.24 -6.56
C ASN A 7 -30.42 3.85 -8.03
N ILE A 8 -30.48 2.53 -8.30
CA ILE A 8 -30.20 1.91 -9.60
C ILE A 8 -31.48 1.81 -10.46
N ASP A 9 -32.57 2.45 -10.03
CA ASP A 9 -33.87 2.35 -10.70
C ASP A 9 -33.87 2.86 -12.14
N ASN A 10 -32.86 3.70 -12.51
CA ASN A 10 -32.66 4.18 -13.88
C ASN A 10 -31.18 4.17 -14.26
N PRO A 11 -30.59 3.01 -14.59
CA PRO A 11 -29.18 2.94 -15.00
C PRO A 11 -28.97 3.65 -16.33
N GLU A 12 -27.85 4.37 -16.45
CA GLU A 12 -27.45 5.03 -17.71
C GLU A 12 -27.00 3.99 -18.76
N ALA A 13 -26.42 2.88 -18.31
CA ALA A 13 -25.94 1.78 -19.14
C ALA A 13 -25.84 0.47 -18.34
N ILE A 14 -25.57 -0.62 -19.05
CA ILE A 14 -25.13 -1.90 -18.44
C ILE A 14 -23.66 -2.09 -18.79
N TYR A 15 -22.81 -2.11 -17.79
CA TYR A 15 -21.38 -2.38 -17.95
C TYR A 15 -21.08 -3.86 -17.71
N THR A 16 -20.08 -4.36 -18.41
CA THR A 16 -19.53 -5.71 -18.19
C THR A 16 -18.21 -5.55 -17.45
N ILE A 17 -18.02 -6.30 -16.38
CA ILE A 17 -16.75 -6.40 -15.67
C ILE A 17 -16.33 -7.86 -15.56
N ARG A 18 -15.02 -8.12 -15.60
CA ARG A 18 -14.46 -9.46 -15.40
C ARG A 18 -13.77 -9.51 -14.04
N ILE A 19 -14.09 -10.52 -13.25
CA ILE A 19 -13.51 -10.71 -11.93
C ILE A 19 -12.81 -12.06 -11.89
N GLN A 20 -11.58 -12.08 -11.43
CA GLN A 20 -10.88 -13.32 -11.15
C GLN A 20 -11.47 -13.94 -9.89
N ARG A 21 -11.99 -15.16 -10.04
CA ARG A 21 -12.63 -15.94 -8.97
C ARG A 21 -11.71 -17.08 -8.56
N TYR A 22 -11.69 -17.35 -7.27
CA TYR A 22 -10.99 -18.50 -6.70
C TYR A 22 -11.54 -18.83 -5.31
N ASP A 23 -11.96 -20.06 -5.12
CA ASP A 23 -12.31 -20.61 -3.81
C ASP A 23 -11.44 -21.85 -3.57
N PRO A 24 -10.42 -21.80 -2.68
CA PRO A 24 -9.48 -22.90 -2.48
C PRO A 24 -10.14 -24.21 -2.00
N GLU A 25 -11.38 -24.16 -1.51
CA GLU A 25 -12.14 -25.34 -1.12
C GLU A 25 -12.86 -26.03 -2.30
N LYS A 26 -12.96 -25.36 -3.46
CA LYS A 26 -13.77 -25.81 -4.60
C LYS A 26 -13.05 -25.78 -5.93
N ASP A 27 -12.10 -24.86 -6.10
CA ASP A 27 -11.45 -24.57 -7.37
C ASP A 27 -10.00 -25.08 -7.37
N GLU A 28 -9.60 -25.79 -8.41
CA GLU A 28 -8.20 -26.22 -8.59
C GLU A 28 -7.29 -25.04 -8.98
N GLN A 29 -7.85 -24.04 -9.70
CA GLN A 29 -7.11 -22.85 -10.16
C GLN A 29 -8.06 -21.66 -10.30
N PRO A 30 -7.51 -20.42 -10.24
CA PRO A 30 -8.30 -19.22 -10.51
C PRO A 30 -8.89 -19.22 -11.92
N TYR A 31 -10.09 -18.64 -12.06
CA TYR A 31 -10.79 -18.50 -13.33
C TYR A 31 -11.47 -17.13 -13.45
N TRP A 32 -11.72 -16.70 -14.66
CA TRP A 32 -12.41 -15.45 -14.94
C TRP A 32 -13.93 -15.65 -15.06
N LYS A 33 -14.70 -14.76 -14.42
CA LYS A 33 -16.16 -14.70 -14.57
C LYS A 33 -16.58 -13.28 -14.93
N GLU A 34 -17.47 -13.18 -15.92
CA GLU A 34 -18.04 -11.91 -16.37
C GLU A 34 -19.34 -11.62 -15.58
N TYR A 35 -19.52 -10.35 -15.26
CA TYR A 35 -20.70 -9.85 -14.57
C TYR A 35 -21.24 -8.63 -15.28
N LYS A 36 -22.56 -8.49 -15.29
CA LYS A 36 -23.25 -7.30 -15.77
C LYS A 36 -23.69 -6.45 -14.60
N VAL A 37 -23.29 -5.19 -14.61
CA VAL A 37 -23.57 -4.23 -13.54
C VAL A 37 -24.29 -3.02 -14.16
N PRO A 38 -25.43 -2.59 -13.59
CA PRO A 38 -26.06 -1.35 -14.00
C PRO A 38 -25.17 -0.18 -13.61
N PHE A 39 -24.84 0.65 -14.58
CA PHE A 39 -23.96 1.80 -14.36
C PHE A 39 -24.77 3.06 -14.07
N VAL A 40 -24.41 3.74 -13.01
CA VAL A 40 -24.83 5.10 -12.68
C VAL A 40 -23.59 6.01 -12.63
N LYS A 41 -23.77 7.25 -13.02
CA LYS A 41 -22.67 8.24 -13.03
C LYS A 41 -21.97 8.29 -11.67
N THR A 42 -20.64 8.34 -11.71
CA THR A 42 -19.74 8.34 -10.55
C THR A 42 -19.68 7.04 -9.74
N MET A 43 -20.27 5.96 -10.21
CA MET A 43 -20.18 4.65 -9.57
C MET A 43 -18.74 4.17 -9.50
N THR A 44 -18.33 3.71 -8.35
CA THR A 44 -16.99 3.18 -8.09
C THR A 44 -16.96 1.65 -8.23
N VAL A 45 -15.75 1.10 -8.34
CA VAL A 45 -15.56 -0.36 -8.38
C VAL A 45 -16.09 -1.04 -7.11
N VAL A 46 -15.92 -0.43 -5.94
CA VAL A 46 -16.45 -1.02 -4.69
C VAL A 46 -17.97 -1.08 -4.69
N GLU A 47 -18.63 -0.06 -5.20
CA GLU A 47 -20.11 -0.05 -5.31
C GLU A 47 -20.61 -1.10 -6.30
N ALA A 48 -19.89 -1.34 -7.39
CA ALA A 48 -20.20 -2.42 -8.31
C ALA A 48 -20.09 -3.81 -7.65
N LEU A 49 -19.06 -4.02 -6.83
CA LEU A 49 -18.88 -5.26 -6.07
C LEU A 49 -20.01 -5.45 -5.02
N GLU A 50 -20.40 -4.37 -4.33
CA GLU A 50 -21.51 -4.39 -3.37
C GLU A 50 -22.85 -4.67 -4.06
N TYR A 51 -23.10 -4.07 -5.24
CA TYR A 51 -24.27 -4.39 -6.05
C TYR A 51 -24.33 -5.89 -6.38
N LEU A 52 -23.22 -6.48 -6.84
CA LEU A 52 -23.18 -7.91 -7.14
C LEU A 52 -23.47 -8.77 -5.90
N TRP A 53 -23.02 -8.35 -4.73
CA TRP A 53 -23.34 -9.00 -3.46
C TRP A 53 -24.83 -8.98 -3.17
N ASP A 54 -25.51 -7.85 -3.38
CA ASP A 54 -26.96 -7.70 -3.19
C ASP A 54 -27.75 -8.56 -4.17
N GLN A 55 -27.16 -8.87 -5.34
CA GLN A 55 -27.74 -9.81 -6.31
C GLN A 55 -27.46 -11.29 -5.99
N GLY A 56 -26.79 -11.59 -4.88
CA GLY A 56 -26.45 -12.96 -4.47
C GLY A 56 -25.16 -13.51 -5.08
N GLU A 57 -24.39 -12.69 -5.78
CA GLU A 57 -23.05 -13.04 -6.28
C GLU A 57 -22.00 -12.78 -5.19
N TYR A 58 -21.80 -13.74 -4.32
CA TYR A 58 -20.89 -13.61 -3.16
C TYR A 58 -19.42 -13.63 -3.59
N ILE A 59 -18.90 -12.47 -3.94
CA ILE A 59 -17.49 -12.25 -4.26
C ILE A 59 -16.77 -11.84 -2.98
N ALA A 60 -15.68 -12.50 -2.64
CA ALA A 60 -14.88 -12.13 -1.49
C ALA A 60 -14.00 -10.91 -1.85
N PHE A 61 -14.19 -9.80 -1.16
CA PHE A 61 -13.36 -8.60 -1.25
C PHE A 61 -13.31 -7.89 0.10
N ARG A 62 -12.36 -6.99 0.27
CA ARG A 62 -12.26 -6.14 1.47
C ARG A 62 -12.68 -4.72 1.13
N ALA A 63 -13.55 -4.14 1.94
CA ALA A 63 -13.87 -2.71 1.93
C ALA A 63 -14.30 -2.30 3.33
N ASN A 64 -13.91 -1.06 3.73
CA ASN A 64 -14.29 -0.56 5.05
C ASN A 64 -14.74 0.91 4.98
N CYS A 65 -13.82 1.87 4.75
CA CYS A 65 -14.15 3.30 4.83
C CYS A 65 -14.92 3.82 3.61
N ARG A 66 -14.74 3.23 2.42
CA ARG A 66 -15.27 3.70 1.11
C ARG A 66 -14.84 5.11 0.69
N GLU A 67 -13.88 5.69 1.39
CA GLU A 67 -13.41 7.09 1.23
C GLU A 67 -11.89 7.16 1.09
N PHE A 68 -11.25 6.16 0.47
CA PHE A 68 -9.80 6.00 0.22
C PHE A 68 -8.86 6.33 1.39
N THR A 69 -9.33 6.17 2.65
CA THR A 69 -8.56 6.47 3.85
C THR A 69 -8.00 5.23 4.56
N CYS A 70 -8.58 4.03 4.37
CA CYS A 70 -8.18 2.82 5.10
C CYS A 70 -7.31 1.84 4.31
N GLY A 71 -7.19 1.98 3.00
CA GLY A 71 -6.38 1.12 2.14
C GLY A 71 -6.86 -0.33 1.96
N SER A 72 -7.96 -0.75 2.63
CA SER A 72 -8.36 -2.16 2.68
C SER A 72 -8.88 -2.74 1.38
N CYS A 73 -9.39 -1.90 0.46
CA CYS A 73 -9.98 -2.31 -0.81
C CYS A 73 -8.98 -2.34 -1.98
N ALA A 74 -7.69 -2.42 -1.69
CA ALA A 74 -6.67 -2.51 -2.71
C ALA A 74 -6.77 -3.84 -3.48
N MET A 75 -6.70 -3.74 -4.80
CA MET A 75 -6.71 -4.86 -5.74
C MET A 75 -6.05 -4.43 -7.05
N ILE A 76 -5.88 -5.35 -7.98
CA ILE A 76 -5.46 -5.02 -9.34
C ILE A 76 -6.70 -4.69 -10.17
N ILE A 77 -6.71 -3.52 -10.78
CA ILE A 77 -7.79 -3.01 -11.64
C ILE A 77 -7.17 -2.70 -12.99
N ASP A 78 -7.61 -3.41 -14.03
CA ASP A 78 -7.04 -3.31 -15.38
C ASP A 78 -5.51 -3.42 -15.41
N GLY A 79 -4.98 -4.39 -14.65
CA GLY A 79 -3.55 -4.68 -14.56
C GLY A 79 -2.74 -3.71 -13.71
N LYS A 80 -3.37 -2.74 -13.02
CA LYS A 80 -2.70 -1.78 -12.13
C LYS A 80 -3.23 -1.88 -10.70
N PRO A 81 -2.37 -1.84 -9.68
CA PRO A 81 -2.84 -1.80 -8.31
C PRO A 81 -3.53 -0.46 -8.00
N GLY A 82 -4.70 -0.53 -7.40
CA GLY A 82 -5.51 0.63 -7.05
C GLY A 82 -6.51 0.34 -5.94
N LEU A 83 -7.22 1.37 -5.50
CA LEU A 83 -8.28 1.24 -4.50
C LEU A 83 -9.65 1.19 -5.17
N ALA A 84 -10.39 0.13 -4.95
CA ALA A 84 -11.73 -0.05 -5.52
C ALA A 84 -12.71 1.08 -5.17
N CYS A 85 -12.55 1.71 -4.00
CA CYS A 85 -13.41 2.83 -3.58
C CYS A 85 -13.01 4.19 -4.17
N ASN A 86 -11.83 4.28 -4.81
CA ASN A 86 -11.34 5.51 -5.45
C ASN A 86 -11.24 5.39 -6.98
N THR A 87 -11.60 4.24 -7.53
CA THR A 87 -11.58 3.99 -8.98
C THR A 87 -12.99 3.99 -9.51
N LEU A 88 -13.28 4.85 -10.47
CA LEU A 88 -14.57 4.89 -11.15
C LEU A 88 -14.77 3.64 -12.01
N LEU A 89 -15.99 3.16 -12.06
CA LEU A 89 -16.34 1.99 -12.85
C LEU A 89 -16.31 2.30 -14.34
N GLU A 90 -15.58 1.51 -15.10
CA GLU A 90 -15.54 1.57 -16.56
C GLU A 90 -16.04 0.26 -17.18
N ASN A 91 -16.49 0.32 -18.44
CA ASN A 91 -16.96 -0.86 -19.14
C ASN A 91 -15.78 -1.76 -19.55
N ASN A 92 -15.96 -3.08 -19.46
CA ASN A 92 -14.97 -4.13 -19.75
C ASN A 92 -13.77 -4.15 -18.79
N MET A 93 -13.90 -3.57 -17.61
CA MET A 93 -12.88 -3.56 -16.58
C MET A 93 -12.57 -4.96 -16.05
N SER A 94 -11.31 -5.22 -15.70
CA SER A 94 -10.87 -6.46 -15.06
C SER A 94 -10.43 -6.23 -13.62
N LEU A 95 -10.84 -7.13 -12.72
CA LEU A 95 -10.50 -7.08 -11.30
C LEU A 95 -9.79 -8.37 -10.87
N GLU A 96 -8.61 -8.21 -10.24
CA GLU A 96 -7.78 -9.31 -9.77
C GLU A 96 -7.29 -9.07 -8.34
N PRO A 97 -6.99 -10.11 -7.55
CA PRO A 97 -6.32 -9.92 -6.27
C PRO A 97 -4.91 -9.34 -6.47
N LEU A 98 -4.35 -8.71 -5.43
CA LEU A 98 -2.93 -8.35 -5.43
C LEU A 98 -2.09 -9.60 -5.64
N SER A 99 -1.20 -9.60 -6.66
CA SER A 99 -0.56 -10.82 -7.20
C SER A 99 0.57 -11.36 -6.33
N ARG A 100 1.13 -10.51 -5.45
CA ARG A 100 2.29 -10.86 -4.62
C ARG A 100 1.95 -11.54 -3.30
N TYR A 101 0.69 -11.81 -3.07
CA TYR A 101 0.19 -12.35 -1.82
C TYR A 101 -0.57 -13.63 -2.06
N HIS A 102 -0.53 -14.52 -1.09
CA HIS A 102 -1.36 -15.73 -1.14
C HIS A 102 -2.85 -15.35 -1.19
N VAL A 103 -3.56 -15.84 -2.19
CA VAL A 103 -5.00 -15.59 -2.33
C VAL A 103 -5.75 -16.47 -1.33
N ILE A 104 -6.51 -15.84 -0.44
CA ILE A 104 -7.40 -16.53 0.51
C ILE A 104 -8.67 -16.95 -0.23
N LYS A 105 -9.30 -16.02 -0.95
CA LYS A 105 -10.49 -16.24 -1.76
C LYS A 105 -10.76 -15.04 -2.66
N ASP A 106 -11.06 -15.27 -3.92
CA ASP A 106 -11.37 -14.25 -4.94
C ASP A 106 -10.37 -13.09 -4.90
N LEU A 107 -10.79 -11.89 -4.46
CA LEU A 107 -9.99 -10.67 -4.38
C LEU A 107 -9.33 -10.48 -3.00
N VAL A 108 -9.52 -11.42 -2.07
CA VAL A 108 -8.95 -11.35 -0.72
C VAL A 108 -7.63 -12.08 -0.64
N VAL A 109 -6.59 -11.37 -0.22
CA VAL A 109 -5.23 -11.91 -0.05
C VAL A 109 -4.78 -11.91 1.41
N ASP A 110 -3.79 -12.76 1.74
CA ASP A 110 -3.15 -12.77 3.04
C ASP A 110 -2.09 -11.67 3.15
N THR A 111 -2.36 -10.69 3.99
CA THR A 111 -1.43 -9.57 4.29
C THR A 111 -0.64 -9.77 5.58
N SER A 112 -0.72 -10.94 6.21
CA SER A 112 -0.01 -11.23 7.47
C SER A 112 1.50 -11.06 7.35
N PRO A 113 2.19 -11.49 6.28
CA PRO A 113 3.63 -11.30 6.15
C PRO A 113 4.05 -9.82 6.18
N VAL A 114 3.24 -8.94 5.58
CA VAL A 114 3.51 -7.49 5.60
C VAL A 114 3.35 -6.92 7.01
N LYS A 115 2.31 -7.34 7.74
CA LYS A 115 2.06 -6.91 9.12
C LYS A 115 3.13 -7.37 10.10
N ASP A 116 3.68 -8.57 9.90
CA ASP A 116 4.77 -9.07 10.70
C ASP A 116 6.06 -8.29 10.43
N LYS A 117 6.29 -7.90 9.17
CA LYS A 117 7.40 -7.03 8.79
C LYS A 117 7.31 -5.65 9.46
N ILE A 118 6.12 -5.09 9.64
CA ILE A 118 5.90 -3.84 10.38
C ILE A 118 6.46 -3.94 11.81
N LYS A 119 6.21 -5.06 12.49
CA LYS A 119 6.71 -5.29 13.85
C LYS A 119 8.23 -5.44 13.89
N GLU A 120 8.78 -6.22 12.95
CA GLU A 120 10.24 -6.42 12.79
C GLU A 120 10.96 -5.08 12.61
N LEU A 121 10.47 -4.25 11.70
CA LEU A 121 11.09 -2.98 11.32
C LEU A 121 10.83 -1.85 12.32
N LYS A 122 9.97 -2.03 13.31
CA LYS A 122 9.62 -1.02 14.30
C LYS A 122 9.32 0.33 13.64
N TYR A 123 8.18 0.43 12.95
CA TYR A 123 7.76 1.64 12.23
C TYR A 123 7.51 2.85 13.14
N TRP A 124 7.44 2.64 14.44
CA TRP A 124 7.31 3.69 15.44
C TRP A 124 8.67 4.22 15.86
N PRO A 125 8.75 5.48 16.31
CA PRO A 125 9.96 6.03 16.87
C PRO A 125 10.43 5.22 18.09
N VAL A 126 11.69 4.84 18.11
CA VAL A 126 12.33 4.13 19.23
C VAL A 126 13.16 5.13 20.00
N LYS A 127 12.88 5.27 21.29
CA LYS A 127 13.60 6.17 22.19
C LYS A 127 14.40 5.37 23.21
N GLU A 128 15.67 5.72 23.37
CA GLU A 128 16.43 5.38 24.55
C GLU A 128 15.93 6.25 25.73
N GLU A 129 16.01 5.78 26.94
CA GLU A 129 15.34 6.28 28.15
C GLU A 129 15.20 7.81 28.31
N GLY A 130 14.05 8.23 28.83
CA GLY A 130 13.75 9.58 29.32
C GLY A 130 12.98 10.49 28.34
N GLY A 131 11.99 11.21 28.82
CA GLY A 131 11.14 12.19 28.13
C GLY A 131 9.82 11.62 27.58
N THR A 132 8.80 12.42 27.54
CA THR A 132 7.47 12.10 27.00
C THR A 132 7.35 12.58 25.56
N VAL A 133 6.49 11.93 24.78
CA VAL A 133 6.20 12.32 23.37
C VAL A 133 5.65 13.76 23.27
N CYS A 134 5.14 14.30 24.39
CA CYS A 134 4.59 15.65 24.48
C CYS A 134 5.63 16.78 24.43
N ASP A 135 6.93 16.45 24.58
CA ASP A 135 8.00 17.45 24.64
C ASP A 135 8.56 17.83 23.26
N VAL A 136 7.99 17.31 22.18
CA VAL A 136 8.45 17.59 20.83
C VAL A 136 7.73 18.83 20.28
N PRO A 137 8.47 19.88 19.85
CA PRO A 137 7.88 21.03 19.19
C PRO A 137 7.09 20.61 17.94
N ARG A 138 5.95 21.24 17.70
CA ARG A 138 5.05 20.90 16.59
C ARG A 138 5.70 21.05 15.22
N ASP A 139 6.50 22.10 15.04
CA ASP A 139 7.27 22.38 13.84
C ASP A 139 8.31 21.29 13.52
N ALA A 140 8.89 20.68 14.56
CA ALA A 140 9.80 19.54 14.37
C ALA A 140 9.11 18.24 13.90
N LEU A 141 7.78 18.19 13.98
CA LEU A 141 6.97 17.05 13.53
C LEU A 141 6.31 17.31 12.17
N GLU A 142 6.51 18.46 11.56
CA GLU A 142 5.79 18.84 10.35
C GLU A 142 6.02 17.86 9.20
N ASP A 143 7.25 17.53 8.87
CA ASP A 143 7.58 16.54 7.84
C ASP A 143 7.05 15.15 8.20
N TYR A 144 7.19 14.75 9.47
CA TYR A 144 6.68 13.47 9.95
C TYR A 144 5.16 13.38 9.80
N ALA A 145 4.42 14.42 10.16
CA ALA A 145 2.97 14.44 10.13
C ALA A 145 2.41 14.63 8.70
N ASN A 146 2.99 15.52 7.92
CA ASN A 146 2.44 15.91 6.63
C ASN A 146 2.80 14.94 5.50
N ILE A 147 3.97 14.30 5.56
CA ILE A 147 4.45 13.43 4.50
C ILE A 147 4.24 11.97 4.89
N TYR A 148 4.82 11.57 6.01
CA TYR A 148 4.95 10.16 6.36
C TYR A 148 3.72 9.55 7.03
N SER A 149 2.92 10.33 7.79
CA SER A 149 1.71 9.82 8.45
C SER A 149 0.53 9.59 7.50
N ARG A 150 0.62 10.07 6.26
CA ARG A 150 -0.42 9.88 5.23
C ARG A 150 -0.47 8.49 4.63
N CYS A 151 0.56 7.66 4.83
CA CYS A 151 0.56 6.29 4.30
C CYS A 151 -0.55 5.45 4.95
N ILE A 152 -1.47 4.97 4.12
CA ILE A 152 -2.63 4.15 4.53
C ILE A 152 -2.36 2.64 4.43
N GLU A 153 -1.11 2.24 4.18
CA GLU A 153 -0.68 0.83 4.11
C GLU A 153 -1.54 -0.03 3.16
N CYS A 154 -1.90 0.54 2.01
CA CYS A 154 -2.73 -0.14 1.00
C CYS A 154 -1.97 -1.18 0.16
N TYR A 155 -0.64 -1.21 0.24
CA TYR A 155 0.25 -2.14 -0.48
C TYR A 155 0.36 -1.94 -2.00
N CYS A 156 -0.34 -0.99 -2.61
CA CYS A 156 -0.25 -0.73 -4.06
C CYS A 156 1.19 -0.49 -4.54
N CYS A 157 1.98 0.26 -3.78
CA CYS A 157 3.38 0.53 -4.12
C CYS A 157 4.28 -0.72 -3.97
N LEU A 158 3.95 -1.67 -3.09
CA LEU A 158 4.62 -2.97 -3.01
C LEU A 158 4.29 -3.81 -4.25
N GLU A 159 3.03 -3.82 -4.65
CA GLU A 159 2.55 -4.54 -5.83
C GLU A 159 3.21 -4.03 -7.12
N ALA A 160 3.27 -2.72 -7.32
CA ALA A 160 3.85 -2.12 -8.52
C ALA A 160 5.39 -2.19 -8.58
N CYS A 161 6.08 -2.52 -7.49
CA CYS A 161 7.53 -2.42 -7.44
C CYS A 161 8.25 -3.57 -8.16
N PRO A 162 8.97 -3.34 -9.27
CA PRO A 162 9.69 -4.41 -9.96
C PRO A 162 10.88 -4.96 -9.16
N ALA A 163 11.48 -4.14 -8.28
CA ALA A 163 12.65 -4.55 -7.51
C ALA A 163 12.33 -5.48 -6.34
N SER A 164 11.09 -5.48 -5.83
CA SER A 164 10.65 -6.36 -4.74
C SER A 164 9.89 -7.60 -5.23
N SER A 165 9.88 -7.86 -6.55
CA SER A 165 9.06 -8.92 -7.17
C SER A 165 9.68 -10.31 -7.16
N SER A 166 10.98 -10.46 -6.87
CA SER A 166 11.63 -11.76 -6.82
C SER A 166 11.79 -12.26 -5.39
N GLU A 167 11.64 -13.56 -5.17
CA GLU A 167 11.89 -14.20 -3.87
C GLU A 167 13.35 -14.03 -3.40
N GLU A 168 14.28 -13.82 -4.34
CA GLU A 168 15.70 -13.58 -4.06
C GLU A 168 15.99 -12.10 -3.73
N SER A 169 14.99 -11.21 -3.85
CA SER A 169 15.19 -9.79 -3.63
C SER A 169 15.46 -9.51 -2.15
N LYS A 170 16.58 -8.84 -1.89
CA LYS A 170 16.87 -8.29 -0.55
C LYS A 170 16.14 -6.98 -0.28
N PHE A 171 15.33 -6.50 -1.23
CA PHE A 171 14.60 -5.25 -1.13
C PHE A 171 13.21 -5.48 -0.52
N ASP A 172 13.02 -5.07 0.71
CA ASP A 172 11.74 -5.20 1.41
C ASP A 172 10.59 -4.39 0.77
N GLY A 173 10.93 -3.50 -0.15
CA GLY A 173 9.94 -2.77 -0.94
C GLY A 173 9.70 -1.32 -0.48
N PRO A 174 9.02 -0.53 -1.33
CA PRO A 174 8.93 0.91 -1.15
C PRO A 174 8.13 1.31 0.11
N MET A 175 7.07 0.62 0.47
CA MET A 175 6.29 0.95 1.67
C MET A 175 7.12 0.78 2.94
N HIS A 176 7.84 -0.32 3.07
CA HIS A 176 8.67 -0.60 4.24
C HIS A 176 9.78 0.43 4.39
N LEU A 177 10.47 0.78 3.29
CA LEU A 177 11.51 1.80 3.30
C LEU A 177 10.95 3.21 3.58
N LEU A 178 9.73 3.50 3.11
CA LEU A 178 9.02 4.75 3.46
C LEU A 178 8.77 4.84 4.96
N GLN A 179 8.37 3.74 5.60
CA GLN A 179 8.11 3.73 7.03
C GLN A 179 9.41 3.83 7.86
N ILE A 180 10.51 3.25 7.38
CA ILE A 180 11.84 3.48 7.97
C ILE A 180 12.23 4.97 7.83
N ALA A 181 12.03 5.57 6.66
CA ALA A 181 12.28 6.99 6.43
C ALA A 181 11.42 7.89 7.33
N ARG A 182 10.15 7.52 7.52
CA ARG A 182 9.25 8.17 8.47
C ARG A 182 9.84 8.19 9.87
N ALA A 183 10.23 7.04 10.39
CA ALA A 183 10.82 6.95 11.73
C ALA A 183 12.14 7.74 11.81
N ALA A 184 12.98 7.70 10.77
CA ALA A 184 14.23 8.47 10.69
C ALA A 184 14.04 9.99 10.78
N ASN A 185 12.88 10.49 10.40
CA ASN A 185 12.54 11.92 10.48
C ASN A 185 11.82 12.31 11.77
N HIS A 186 11.63 11.37 12.67
CA HIS A 186 11.04 11.68 13.96
C HIS A 186 12.15 12.14 14.94
N PRO A 187 12.02 13.33 15.57
CA PRO A 187 13.09 13.93 16.38
C PRO A 187 13.45 13.12 17.63
N LEU A 188 12.58 12.22 18.08
CA LEU A 188 12.83 11.33 19.23
C LEU A 188 13.31 9.94 18.82
N ASP A 189 13.48 9.65 17.53
CA ASP A 189 14.00 8.36 17.11
C ASP A 189 15.52 8.29 17.29
N THR A 190 16.00 7.30 18.03
CA THR A 190 17.41 7.09 18.34
C THR A 190 18.03 5.91 17.61
N MET A 191 17.24 5.17 16.82
CA MET A 191 17.76 4.06 16.04
C MET A 191 18.63 4.54 14.86
N ASP A 192 19.67 3.78 14.54
CA ASP A 192 20.43 3.97 13.28
C ASP A 192 19.57 3.48 12.08
N ARG A 193 18.63 4.32 11.66
CA ARG A 193 17.72 4.02 10.56
C ARG A 193 18.44 3.91 9.21
N ALA A 194 19.58 4.55 9.07
CA ALA A 194 20.41 4.42 7.87
C ALA A 194 20.99 3.01 7.75
N LYS A 195 21.49 2.45 8.85
CA LYS A 195 21.94 1.07 8.93
C LYS A 195 20.77 0.10 8.67
N GLN A 196 19.65 0.29 9.36
CA GLN A 196 18.45 -0.52 9.16
C GLN A 196 18.01 -0.54 7.69
N ALA A 197 17.91 0.63 7.04
CA ALA A 197 17.53 0.70 5.64
C ALA A 197 18.52 -0.03 4.71
N SER A 198 19.81 -0.01 5.04
CA SER A 198 20.83 -0.75 4.29
C SER A 198 20.67 -2.26 4.43
N GLU A 199 20.33 -2.76 5.61
CA GLU A 199 20.08 -4.16 5.90
C GLU A 199 18.80 -4.66 5.19
N HIS A 200 17.83 -3.75 4.97
CA HIS A 200 16.55 -4.02 4.30
C HIS A 200 16.53 -3.62 2.81
N GLY A 201 17.70 -3.59 2.21
CA GLY A 201 17.88 -3.57 0.76
C GLY A 201 17.64 -2.23 0.08
N ILE A 202 17.82 -1.11 0.77
CA ILE A 202 17.65 0.23 0.19
C ILE A 202 18.45 0.43 -1.12
N TRP A 203 19.59 -0.24 -1.26
CA TRP A 203 20.47 -0.15 -2.43
C TRP A 203 19.94 -0.88 -3.67
N SER A 204 19.00 -1.81 -3.49
CA SER A 204 18.36 -2.56 -4.57
C SER A 204 17.20 -1.82 -5.25
N CYS A 205 16.77 -0.67 -4.70
CA CYS A 205 15.76 0.16 -5.36
C CYS A 205 16.32 0.74 -6.67
N VAL A 206 15.64 0.52 -7.78
CA VAL A 206 16.07 0.97 -9.13
C VAL A 206 15.65 2.39 -9.47
N SER A 207 14.97 3.08 -8.56
CA SER A 207 14.49 4.48 -8.71
C SER A 207 13.59 4.70 -9.94
N CYS A 208 12.73 3.74 -10.26
CA CYS A 208 11.75 3.83 -11.37
C CYS A 208 10.55 4.72 -11.06
N PHE A 209 10.25 4.97 -9.79
CA PHE A 209 9.12 5.74 -9.28
C PHE A 209 7.72 5.15 -9.50
N GLU A 210 7.57 3.94 -10.03
CA GLU A 210 6.28 3.24 -10.14
C GLU A 210 5.47 3.26 -8.82
N CYS A 211 6.18 3.23 -7.69
CA CYS A 211 5.56 3.31 -6.36
C CYS A 211 4.92 4.68 -6.06
N ALA A 212 5.32 5.74 -6.73
CA ALA A 212 4.68 7.06 -6.62
C ALA A 212 3.45 7.14 -7.53
N ASP A 213 3.53 6.59 -8.74
CA ASP A 213 2.46 6.65 -9.74
C ASP A 213 1.19 5.91 -9.30
N VAL A 214 1.35 4.86 -8.47
CA VAL A 214 0.21 4.09 -7.95
C VAL A 214 -0.23 4.50 -6.54
N CYS A 215 0.36 5.54 -5.97
CA CYS A 215 0.03 5.92 -4.59
C CYS A 215 -1.28 6.70 -4.51
N PRO A 216 -2.35 6.16 -3.87
CA PRO A 216 -3.65 6.81 -3.84
C PRO A 216 -3.69 8.08 -2.95
N VAL A 217 -2.64 8.33 -2.18
CA VAL A 217 -2.52 9.48 -1.27
C VAL A 217 -1.36 10.41 -1.66
N ASP A 218 -0.89 10.31 -2.90
CA ASP A 218 0.14 11.18 -3.50
C ASP A 218 1.45 11.22 -2.70
N LEU A 219 1.85 10.09 -2.13
CA LEU A 219 3.19 9.94 -1.56
C LEU A 219 4.17 9.47 -2.63
N SER A 220 5.43 9.86 -2.49
CA SER A 220 6.50 9.39 -3.35
C SER A 220 7.53 8.57 -2.56
N PRO A 221 7.29 7.26 -2.33
CA PRO A 221 8.23 6.43 -1.60
C PRO A 221 9.64 6.42 -2.21
N GLY A 222 9.74 6.49 -3.55
CA GLY A 222 11.02 6.56 -4.25
C GLY A 222 11.86 7.79 -3.90
N VAL A 223 11.22 8.95 -3.70
CA VAL A 223 11.90 10.18 -3.24
C VAL A 223 12.43 10.02 -1.83
N GLU A 224 11.61 9.47 -0.93
CA GLU A 224 12.01 9.27 0.47
C GLU A 224 13.13 8.22 0.60
N ILE A 225 13.11 7.17 -0.21
CA ILE A 225 14.21 6.21 -0.34
C ILE A 225 15.49 6.90 -0.80
N ALA A 226 15.41 7.79 -1.78
CA ALA A 226 16.58 8.55 -2.27
C ALA A 226 17.16 9.47 -1.19
N LYS A 227 16.32 10.15 -0.41
CA LYS A 227 16.73 10.96 0.74
C LYS A 227 17.45 10.10 1.80
N LEU A 228 16.87 8.95 2.13
CA LEU A 228 17.44 8.02 3.12
C LEU A 228 18.77 7.41 2.65
N ARG A 229 18.91 7.10 1.35
CA ARG A 229 20.21 6.71 0.74
C ARG A 229 21.27 7.78 0.92
N ARG A 230 20.95 9.04 0.59
CA ARG A 230 21.85 10.15 0.75
C ARG A 230 22.29 10.31 2.21
N HIS A 231 21.36 10.19 3.14
CA HIS A 231 21.65 10.21 4.58
C HIS A 231 22.62 9.08 4.97
N SER A 232 22.39 7.86 4.49
CA SER A 232 23.26 6.70 4.75
C SER A 232 24.68 6.90 4.22
N ILE A 233 24.85 7.49 3.03
CA ILE A 233 26.16 7.80 2.45
C ILE A 233 26.88 8.83 3.31
N VAL A 234 26.21 9.92 3.66
CA VAL A 234 26.81 11.01 4.47
C VAL A 234 27.25 10.49 5.83
N GLN A 235 26.41 9.72 6.51
CA GLN A 235 26.76 9.12 7.81
C GLN A 235 27.97 8.17 7.71
N SER A 236 28.01 7.34 6.67
CA SER A 236 29.15 6.44 6.44
C SER A 236 30.44 7.22 6.18
N ALA A 237 30.38 8.28 5.37
CA ALA A 237 31.51 9.15 5.12
C ALA A 237 32.00 9.84 6.40
N LEU A 238 31.10 10.36 7.23
CA LEU A 238 31.48 11.00 8.51
C LEU A 238 32.11 10.00 9.49
N LYS A 239 31.63 8.74 9.54
CA LYS A 239 32.28 7.68 10.34
C LYS A 239 33.73 7.40 9.86
N ILE A 240 33.97 7.42 8.55
CA ILE A 240 35.32 7.18 7.96
C ILE A 240 36.24 8.37 8.18
N PHE A 241 35.77 9.59 7.92
CA PHE A 241 36.61 10.80 7.96
C PHE A 241 36.62 11.48 9.34
N GLY A 242 35.57 11.32 10.15
CA GLY A 242 35.47 11.86 11.50
C GLY A 242 36.32 11.10 12.53
N SER A 243 36.79 9.89 12.23
CA SER A 243 37.71 9.13 13.08
C SER A 243 39.16 9.60 13.00
N ARG A 244 39.50 10.56 12.13
CA ARG A 244 40.79 11.25 12.14
C ARG A 244 40.73 12.44 13.10
N LYS A 245 40.67 12.16 14.41
CA LYS A 245 41.19 13.14 15.37
C LYS A 245 42.71 13.06 15.36
N VAL A 246 43.33 14.15 14.96
CA VAL A 246 44.77 14.46 15.17
C VAL A 246 45.04 14.48 16.67
#